data_400c2f0390543ebe0b2ae66316da0c80
#
_entry.id   400c2f0390543ebe0b2ae66316da0c80
#
_cell.length_a   1.000
_cell.length_b   1.000
_cell.length_c   1.000
_cell.angle_alpha   90.00
_cell.angle_beta   90.00
_cell.angle_gamma   90.00
#
_symmetry.space_group_name_H-M   'P 1'
#
loop_
_entity.id
_entity.type
_entity.pdbx_description
1 polymer ?
#
loop_
_entity_poly.entity_id
_entity_poly.type
_entity_poly.pdbx_seq_one_letter_code
_entity_poly.pdbx_strand_id
1 'polypeptide(L)'
;MLQGYDISSHQKGIQPGRLPGDFVIIKITQDTRVVNPSWQTWAEQVLKAGKLLGLYHYAGGKDAIAEADAFWNQAKRYAGRAALFLDWEERDNKNYSQMWNWCSKFLGRLRGLSGQMPGIYFSAGLLKFFRGCGYPLWVAQYANNRPTGYQSAPWNDKAYACAIRQYSSTGRLPGWGGNLDLNKFYGTKNDWNRIFGIKGGDIMTDDDINKIAQRVWDTLIDGVRAQDRLTGIDGAANGVNNNLGVLLDSARKDDNIAEALKAMTTLLSLLAEKQK
;
A
#
# COMPACT_ATOMS: atom_id res chain seq x y z
N MET A 1 -13.51 -3.37 -8.11
CA MET A 1 -12.79 -2.14 -8.53
C MET A 1 -12.80 -1.19 -7.36
N LEU A 2 -11.71 -0.47 -7.14
CA LEU A 2 -11.53 0.36 -5.95
C LEU A 2 -11.57 1.84 -6.34
N GLN A 3 -12.02 2.68 -5.39
CA GLN A 3 -12.05 4.13 -5.52
C GLN A 3 -11.06 4.74 -4.54
N GLY A 4 -10.34 5.76 -4.97
CA GLY A 4 -9.38 6.46 -4.14
C GLY A 4 -9.12 7.87 -4.62
N TYR A 5 -8.15 8.49 -4.01
CA TYR A 5 -7.71 9.84 -4.36
C TYR A 5 -6.22 9.99 -4.14
N ASP A 6 -5.65 10.98 -4.78
CA ASP A 6 -4.27 11.35 -4.51
C ASP A 6 -4.18 12.75 -3.92
N ILE A 7 -3.11 12.96 -3.14
CA ILE A 7 -2.88 14.19 -2.38
C ILE A 7 -1.41 14.60 -2.39
N SER A 8 -1.20 15.90 -2.27
CA SER A 8 0.11 16.51 -2.12
C SER A 8 0.09 17.60 -1.04
N SER A 9 1.15 18.35 -0.90
CA SER A 9 1.21 19.51 0.01
C SER A 9 0.09 20.56 -0.21
N HIS A 10 -0.59 20.51 -1.37
CA HIS A 10 -1.74 21.38 -1.65
C HIS A 10 -2.96 21.08 -0.76
N GLN A 11 -3.07 19.85 -0.25
CA GLN A 11 -4.13 19.45 0.66
C GLN A 11 -3.69 19.54 2.14
N LYS A 12 -2.90 20.54 2.49
CA LYS A 12 -2.45 20.77 3.88
C LYS A 12 -3.64 20.81 4.85
N GLY A 13 -3.58 20.03 5.92
CA GLY A 13 -4.64 19.90 6.93
C GLY A 13 -5.64 18.78 6.67
N ILE A 14 -5.56 18.09 5.53
CA ILE A 14 -6.40 16.92 5.26
C ILE A 14 -6.14 15.79 6.27
N GLN A 15 -7.16 15.01 6.58
CA GLN A 15 -7.08 13.80 7.40
C GLN A 15 -7.45 12.57 6.54
N PRO A 16 -6.51 12.02 5.75
CA PRO A 16 -6.85 11.04 4.72
C PRO A 16 -7.42 9.73 5.28
N GLY A 17 -7.12 9.39 6.52
CA GLY A 17 -7.73 8.23 7.16
C GLY A 17 -9.25 8.36 7.35
N ARG A 18 -9.79 9.58 7.43
CA ARG A 18 -11.20 9.85 7.70
C ARG A 18 -12.08 10.01 6.45
N LEU A 19 -11.48 10.31 5.30
CA LEU A 19 -12.25 10.49 4.06
C LEU A 19 -12.66 9.11 3.49
N PRO A 20 -13.79 9.01 2.78
CA PRO A 20 -14.15 7.78 2.09
C PRO A 20 -13.12 7.41 1.01
N GLY A 21 -13.01 6.13 0.71
CA GLY A 21 -12.13 5.57 -0.34
C GLY A 21 -11.36 4.33 0.13
N ASP A 22 -11.00 3.51 -0.85
CA ASP A 22 -10.30 2.24 -0.64
C ASP A 22 -8.78 2.42 -0.61
N PHE A 23 -8.25 3.45 -1.27
CA PHE A 23 -6.83 3.75 -1.35
C PHE A 23 -6.55 5.25 -1.39
N VAL A 24 -5.33 5.62 -0.98
CA VAL A 24 -4.82 6.99 -1.08
C VAL A 24 -3.39 6.94 -1.61
N ILE A 25 -3.08 7.80 -2.59
CA ILE A 25 -1.73 7.96 -3.14
C ILE A 25 -1.19 9.32 -2.70
N ILE A 26 0.01 9.35 -2.09
CA ILE A 26 0.56 10.54 -1.42
C ILE A 26 1.85 10.98 -2.11
N LYS A 27 1.94 12.26 -2.52
CA LYS A 27 3.20 12.88 -2.93
C LYS A 27 4.14 12.94 -1.76
N ILE A 28 5.31 12.33 -1.88
CA ILE A 28 6.30 12.38 -0.81
C ILE A 28 7.54 13.18 -1.17
N THR A 29 7.98 13.11 -2.43
CA THR A 29 9.18 13.85 -2.89
C THR A 29 8.95 14.50 -4.25
N GLN A 30 9.81 15.47 -4.55
CA GLN A 30 9.96 16.08 -5.87
C GLN A 30 11.41 16.51 -6.07
N ASP A 31 12.00 16.26 -7.26
CA ASP A 31 13.42 16.46 -7.47
C ASP A 31 14.24 15.73 -6.36
N THR A 32 15.48 16.03 -6.17
CA THR A 32 16.31 15.42 -5.11
C THR A 32 16.17 16.11 -3.74
N ARG A 33 15.44 17.22 -3.64
CA ARG A 33 15.48 18.11 -2.47
C ARG A 33 14.15 18.37 -1.78
N VAL A 34 13.04 18.24 -2.50
CA VAL A 34 11.73 18.57 -1.93
C VAL A 34 11.10 17.33 -1.30
N VAL A 35 10.75 17.46 -0.02
CA VAL A 35 10.01 16.44 0.74
C VAL A 35 8.73 17.07 1.28
N ASN A 36 7.59 16.41 1.07
CA ASN A 36 6.31 16.85 1.65
C ASN A 36 6.35 16.65 3.17
N PRO A 37 6.23 17.68 3.99
CA PRO A 37 6.41 17.56 5.45
C PRO A 37 5.30 16.74 6.14
N SER A 38 4.13 16.60 5.53
CA SER A 38 2.97 15.93 6.12
C SER A 38 2.85 14.45 5.72
N TRP A 39 3.67 13.98 4.78
CA TRP A 39 3.46 12.69 4.13
C TRP A 39 3.47 11.50 5.08
N GLN A 40 4.36 11.49 6.07
CA GLN A 40 4.48 10.37 7.02
C GLN A 40 3.22 10.25 7.89
N THR A 41 2.77 11.38 8.44
CA THR A 41 1.54 11.43 9.24
C THR A 41 0.33 10.95 8.42
N TRP A 42 0.26 11.34 7.15
CA TRP A 42 -0.82 10.91 6.26
C TRP A 42 -0.74 9.42 5.92
N ALA A 43 0.46 8.90 5.65
CA ALA A 43 0.66 7.49 5.38
C ALA A 43 0.21 6.60 6.56
N GLU A 44 0.58 6.97 7.79
CA GLU A 44 0.13 6.26 8.99
C GLU A 44 -1.39 6.33 9.18
N GLN A 45 -2.02 7.49 8.91
CA GLN A 45 -3.47 7.62 8.96
C GLN A 45 -4.18 6.72 7.93
N VAL A 46 -3.63 6.62 6.71
CA VAL A 46 -4.16 5.77 5.64
C VAL A 46 -4.09 4.30 6.03
N LEU A 47 -2.92 3.84 6.50
CA LEU A 47 -2.71 2.46 6.92
C LEU A 47 -3.57 2.10 8.14
N LYS A 48 -3.62 2.98 9.16
CA LYS A 48 -4.47 2.77 10.34
C LYS A 48 -5.96 2.67 10.00
N ALA A 49 -6.40 3.31 8.93
CA ALA A 49 -7.77 3.21 8.43
C ALA A 49 -8.03 1.96 7.57
N GLY A 50 -7.05 1.04 7.44
CA GLY A 50 -7.17 -0.18 6.62
C GLY A 50 -7.23 0.06 5.11
N LYS A 51 -6.78 1.24 4.65
CA LYS A 51 -6.76 1.61 3.24
C LYS A 51 -5.43 1.22 2.59
N LEU A 52 -5.46 0.98 1.28
CA LEU A 52 -4.25 0.78 0.50
C LEU A 52 -3.48 2.09 0.36
N LEU A 53 -2.16 2.02 0.50
CA LEU A 53 -1.27 3.16 0.42
C LEU A 53 -0.51 3.15 -0.91
N GLY A 54 -0.48 4.29 -1.57
CA GLY A 54 0.46 4.61 -2.63
C GLY A 54 1.35 5.78 -2.24
N LEU A 55 2.60 5.78 -2.69
CA LEU A 55 3.54 6.88 -2.51
C LEU A 55 4.08 7.28 -3.87
N TYR A 56 4.15 8.59 -4.16
CA TYR A 56 4.66 9.03 -5.44
C TYR A 56 5.76 10.09 -5.34
N HIS A 57 6.63 10.06 -6.36
CA HIS A 57 7.66 11.04 -6.63
C HIS A 57 7.28 11.85 -7.85
N TYR A 58 7.26 13.16 -7.72
CA TYR A 58 7.11 14.08 -8.86
C TYR A 58 8.46 14.33 -9.50
N ALA A 59 8.60 13.97 -10.77
CA ALA A 59 9.87 14.07 -11.48
C ALA A 59 10.36 15.53 -11.59
N GLY A 60 11.59 15.76 -11.21
CA GLY A 60 12.31 17.01 -11.50
C GLY A 60 12.96 17.02 -12.87
N GLY A 61 13.18 15.84 -13.42
CA GLY A 61 13.68 15.62 -14.78
C GLY A 61 15.17 15.84 -14.97
N LYS A 62 15.96 15.93 -13.88
CA LYS A 62 17.42 16.12 -13.94
C LYS A 62 18.15 14.77 -13.99
N ASP A 63 18.48 14.22 -12.85
CA ASP A 63 19.16 12.92 -12.72
C ASP A 63 18.17 11.86 -12.20
N ALA A 64 17.78 10.95 -13.08
CA ALA A 64 16.79 9.92 -12.79
C ALA A 64 17.23 8.97 -11.67
N ILE A 65 18.51 8.66 -11.58
CA ILE A 65 19.03 7.75 -10.55
C ILE A 65 19.06 8.46 -9.19
N ALA A 66 19.57 9.69 -9.14
CA ALA A 66 19.60 10.48 -7.92
C ALA A 66 18.19 10.78 -7.38
N GLU A 67 17.23 11.06 -8.29
CA GLU A 67 15.83 11.27 -7.90
C GLU A 67 15.18 9.97 -7.37
N ALA A 68 15.45 8.82 -7.99
CA ALA A 68 14.99 7.51 -7.51
C ALA A 68 15.57 7.17 -6.13
N ASP A 69 16.86 7.43 -5.92
CA ASP A 69 17.53 7.22 -4.62
C ASP A 69 16.96 8.14 -3.54
N ALA A 70 16.71 9.41 -3.85
CA ALA A 70 16.08 10.36 -2.93
C ALA A 70 14.67 9.94 -2.55
N PHE A 71 13.86 9.50 -3.53
CA PHE A 71 12.53 8.96 -3.28
C PHE A 71 12.58 7.72 -2.40
N TRP A 72 13.42 6.74 -2.76
CA TRP A 72 13.56 5.49 -2.00
C TRP A 72 14.01 5.74 -0.56
N ASN A 73 14.93 6.66 -0.33
CA ASN A 73 15.38 7.00 1.03
C ASN A 73 14.25 7.44 1.94
N GLN A 74 13.20 8.07 1.40
CA GLN A 74 11.98 8.38 2.14
C GLN A 74 11.01 7.18 2.20
N ALA A 75 10.77 6.51 1.07
CA ALA A 75 9.75 5.48 0.92
C ALA A 75 10.09 4.14 1.58
N LYS A 76 11.38 3.79 1.75
CA LYS A 76 11.87 2.45 2.14
C LYS A 76 11.26 1.90 3.44
N ARG A 77 10.87 2.76 4.39
CA ARG A 77 10.18 2.35 5.62
C ARG A 77 8.79 1.76 5.38
N TYR A 78 8.22 1.98 4.19
CA TYR A 78 6.94 1.42 3.75
C TYR A 78 7.13 0.35 2.66
N ALA A 79 8.34 -0.19 2.52
CA ALA A 79 8.63 -1.28 1.59
C ALA A 79 7.70 -2.47 1.87
N GLY A 80 7.09 -3.01 0.80
CA GLY A 80 6.11 -4.09 0.90
C GLY A 80 4.73 -3.71 1.45
N ARG A 81 4.53 -2.44 1.87
CA ARG A 81 3.26 -1.92 2.43
C ARG A 81 2.62 -0.84 1.57
N ALA A 82 3.39 -0.18 0.72
CA ALA A 82 2.92 0.88 -0.17
C ALA A 82 3.29 0.59 -1.63
N ALA A 83 2.37 0.89 -2.56
CA ALA A 83 2.69 0.96 -3.97
C ALA A 83 3.52 2.21 -4.26
N LEU A 84 4.52 2.11 -5.14
CA LEU A 84 5.46 3.18 -5.45
C LEU A 84 5.21 3.68 -6.87
N PHE A 85 5.20 5.01 -7.04
CA PHE A 85 4.89 5.61 -8.34
C PHE A 85 5.89 6.69 -8.72
N LEU A 86 6.22 6.74 -10.00
CA LEU A 86 6.78 7.90 -10.66
C LEU A 86 5.64 8.74 -11.23
N ASP A 87 5.61 10.02 -10.93
CA ASP A 87 4.72 11.01 -11.53
C ASP A 87 5.53 11.80 -12.56
N TRP A 88 5.19 11.57 -13.85
CA TRP A 88 5.79 12.26 -14.97
C TRP A 88 4.81 13.21 -15.63
N GLU A 89 5.06 14.52 -15.50
CA GLU A 89 4.30 15.56 -16.16
C GLU A 89 5.17 16.27 -17.20
N GLU A 90 4.61 16.48 -18.39
CA GLU A 90 5.32 17.07 -19.52
C GLU A 90 5.48 18.59 -19.31
N ARG A 91 6.47 19.02 -18.56
CA ARG A 91 6.73 20.46 -18.37
C ARG A 91 8.00 20.97 -19.05
N ASP A 92 8.91 20.10 -19.50
CA ASP A 92 10.27 20.46 -19.84
C ASP A 92 10.68 20.20 -21.29
N ASN A 93 9.81 20.29 -22.29
CA ASN A 93 10.13 20.19 -23.72
C ASN A 93 11.09 19.06 -24.12
N LYS A 94 11.18 17.99 -23.32
CA LYS A 94 11.99 16.83 -23.65
C LYS A 94 11.36 16.06 -24.81
N ASN A 95 12.16 15.67 -25.79
CA ASN A 95 11.65 14.75 -26.80
C ASN A 95 11.32 13.39 -26.17
N TYR A 96 10.44 12.65 -26.80
CA TYR A 96 9.90 11.41 -26.24
C TYR A 96 10.92 10.31 -25.96
N SER A 97 12.01 10.24 -26.73
CA SER A 97 13.08 9.28 -26.47
C SER A 97 13.85 9.63 -25.20
N GLN A 98 14.09 10.91 -24.96
CA GLN A 98 14.71 11.40 -23.72
C GLN A 98 13.81 11.18 -22.51
N MET A 99 12.50 11.39 -22.66
CA MET A 99 11.50 11.14 -21.62
C MET A 99 11.50 9.67 -21.18
N TRP A 100 11.37 8.74 -22.14
CA TRP A 100 11.36 7.32 -21.79
C TRP A 100 12.70 6.84 -21.24
N ASN A 101 13.81 7.31 -21.77
CA ASN A 101 15.14 7.00 -21.24
C ASN A 101 15.27 7.47 -19.78
N TRP A 102 14.74 8.63 -19.45
CA TRP A 102 14.75 9.13 -18.07
C TRP A 102 13.83 8.30 -17.17
N CYS A 103 12.57 8.12 -17.57
CA CYS A 103 11.58 7.36 -16.79
C CYS A 103 12.00 5.91 -16.56
N SER A 104 12.55 5.24 -17.59
CA SER A 104 12.99 3.86 -17.48
C SER A 104 14.18 3.69 -16.53
N LYS A 105 15.11 4.65 -16.49
CA LYS A 105 16.20 4.66 -15.50
C LYS A 105 15.68 4.81 -14.07
N PHE A 106 14.78 5.77 -13.85
CA PHE A 106 14.15 5.97 -12.53
C PHE A 106 13.42 4.70 -12.08
N LEU A 107 12.50 4.20 -12.93
CA LEU A 107 11.69 3.03 -12.61
C LEU A 107 12.53 1.77 -12.41
N GLY A 108 13.55 1.55 -13.25
CA GLY A 108 14.48 0.44 -13.12
C GLY A 108 15.30 0.51 -11.83
N ARG A 109 15.80 1.71 -11.46
CA ARG A 109 16.51 1.93 -10.22
C ARG A 109 15.61 1.68 -9.02
N LEU A 110 14.40 2.25 -9.02
CA LEU A 110 13.44 2.08 -7.94
C LEU A 110 13.02 0.62 -7.76
N ARG A 111 12.80 -0.10 -8.87
CA ARG A 111 12.50 -1.54 -8.86
C ARG A 111 13.65 -2.35 -8.25
N GLY A 112 14.88 -2.03 -8.61
CA GLY A 112 16.07 -2.69 -8.06
C GLY A 112 16.24 -2.47 -6.57
N LEU A 113 15.96 -1.25 -6.07
CA LEU A 113 16.07 -0.90 -4.65
C LEU A 113 14.95 -1.50 -3.80
N SER A 114 13.71 -1.49 -4.32
CA SER A 114 12.51 -1.88 -3.57
C SER A 114 12.17 -3.37 -3.68
N GLY A 115 12.58 -4.03 -4.76
CA GLY A 115 12.08 -5.36 -5.13
C GLY A 115 10.61 -5.38 -5.52
N GLN A 116 9.96 -4.21 -5.62
CA GLN A 116 8.54 -4.04 -5.99
C GLN A 116 8.42 -3.63 -7.47
N MET A 117 7.21 -3.72 -8.02
CA MET A 117 6.89 -3.21 -9.34
C MET A 117 6.36 -1.78 -9.23
N PRO A 118 7.15 -0.74 -9.55
CA PRO A 118 6.65 0.63 -9.48
C PRO A 118 5.67 0.91 -10.62
N GLY A 119 4.70 1.81 -10.38
CA GLY A 119 3.82 2.35 -11.41
C GLY A 119 4.34 3.67 -11.97
N ILE A 120 3.75 4.10 -13.08
CA ILE A 120 4.03 5.41 -13.69
C ILE A 120 2.73 6.17 -13.95
N TYR A 121 2.68 7.44 -13.48
CA TYR A 121 1.61 8.39 -13.76
C TYR A 121 2.00 9.34 -14.88
N PHE A 122 1.03 9.63 -15.74
CA PHE A 122 1.12 10.60 -16.82
C PHE A 122 -0.27 10.98 -17.35
N SER A 123 -0.34 12.10 -18.08
CA SER A 123 -1.53 12.51 -18.83
C SER A 123 -1.81 11.57 -20.01
N ALA A 124 -3.09 11.30 -20.30
CA ALA A 124 -3.54 10.43 -21.42
C ALA A 124 -2.96 10.83 -22.79
N GLY A 125 -2.56 12.08 -22.98
CA GLY A 125 -1.85 12.53 -24.16
C GLY A 125 -0.53 11.81 -24.43
N LEU A 126 0.10 11.29 -23.37
CA LEU A 126 1.36 10.54 -23.45
C LEU A 126 1.17 9.03 -23.60
N LEU A 127 -0.06 8.53 -23.59
CA LEU A 127 -0.34 7.08 -23.58
C LEU A 127 0.35 6.31 -24.71
N LYS A 128 0.46 6.91 -25.90
CA LYS A 128 1.14 6.31 -27.05
C LYS A 128 2.61 5.98 -26.81
N PHE A 129 3.27 6.67 -25.85
CA PHE A 129 4.69 6.46 -25.53
C PHE A 129 4.91 5.46 -24.39
N PHE A 130 3.93 5.31 -23.49
CA PHE A 130 4.05 4.43 -22.34
C PHE A 130 3.28 3.11 -22.49
N ARG A 131 2.43 2.98 -23.52
CA ARG A 131 1.73 1.73 -23.78
C ARG A 131 2.73 0.60 -24.03
N GLY A 132 2.62 -0.49 -23.26
CA GLY A 132 3.52 -1.64 -23.37
C GLY A 132 4.90 -1.44 -22.73
N CYS A 133 5.11 -0.42 -21.92
CA CYS A 133 6.39 -0.16 -21.25
C CYS A 133 6.76 -1.18 -20.15
N GLY A 134 5.87 -2.13 -19.82
CA GLY A 134 6.10 -3.16 -18.80
C GLY A 134 5.88 -2.71 -17.37
N TYR A 135 5.41 -1.47 -17.14
CA TYR A 135 5.07 -0.94 -15.83
C TYR A 135 3.57 -0.68 -15.72
N PRO A 136 2.97 -0.82 -14.51
CA PRO A 136 1.58 -0.44 -14.27
C PRO A 136 1.34 1.04 -14.57
N LEU A 137 0.31 1.34 -15.36
CA LEU A 137 0.01 2.71 -15.77
C LEU A 137 -1.03 3.34 -14.84
N TRP A 138 -0.77 4.55 -14.39
CA TRP A 138 -1.70 5.45 -13.74
C TRP A 138 -1.91 6.64 -14.67
N VAL A 139 -3.10 6.74 -15.27
CA VAL A 139 -3.35 7.67 -16.38
C VAL A 139 -4.39 8.72 -16.03
N ALA A 140 -4.04 9.98 -16.19
CA ALA A 140 -4.94 11.11 -15.99
C ALA A 140 -5.68 11.49 -17.27
N GLN A 141 -7.00 11.52 -17.20
CA GLN A 141 -7.88 12.07 -18.25
C GLN A 141 -9.22 12.51 -17.65
N TYR A 142 -9.52 13.77 -17.76
CA TYR A 142 -10.72 14.38 -17.20
C TYR A 142 -11.76 14.65 -18.26
N ALA A 143 -13.04 14.47 -17.92
CA ALA A 143 -14.16 14.87 -18.80
C ALA A 143 -14.33 16.39 -18.86
N ASN A 144 -14.18 17.02 -17.71
CA ASN A 144 -14.34 18.47 -17.49
C ASN A 144 -13.82 18.83 -16.09
N ASN A 145 -13.95 20.12 -15.73
CA ASN A 145 -13.53 20.65 -14.42
C ASN A 145 -14.71 20.86 -13.46
N ARG A 146 -15.85 20.18 -13.65
CA ARG A 146 -16.99 20.29 -12.73
C ARG A 146 -16.76 19.44 -11.48
N PRO A 147 -17.16 19.94 -10.30
CA PRO A 147 -17.08 19.15 -9.08
C PRO A 147 -17.85 17.84 -9.19
N THR A 148 -17.25 16.75 -8.70
CA THR A 148 -17.84 15.41 -8.71
C THR A 148 -17.43 14.60 -7.49
N GLY A 149 -18.26 13.65 -7.07
CA GLY A 149 -17.87 12.58 -6.18
C GLY A 149 -17.26 11.39 -6.92
N TYR A 150 -17.16 10.25 -6.24
CA TYR A 150 -16.72 9.00 -6.86
C TYR A 150 -17.67 8.54 -7.97
N GLN A 151 -17.09 8.08 -9.07
CA GLN A 151 -17.82 7.59 -10.24
C GLN A 151 -17.50 6.11 -10.50
N SER A 152 -18.54 5.27 -10.58
CA SER A 152 -18.39 3.85 -10.93
C SER A 152 -17.95 3.67 -12.38
N ALA A 153 -18.41 4.54 -13.28
CA ALA A 153 -18.05 4.57 -14.69
C ALA A 153 -17.76 6.02 -15.12
N PRO A 154 -16.54 6.52 -14.88
CA PRO A 154 -16.14 7.86 -15.32
C PRO A 154 -16.15 7.95 -16.85
N TRP A 155 -16.31 9.16 -17.36
CA TRP A 155 -16.26 9.41 -18.80
C TRP A 155 -15.04 8.72 -19.45
N ASN A 156 -15.27 8.08 -20.60
CA ASN A 156 -14.25 7.33 -21.33
C ASN A 156 -13.64 6.16 -20.53
N ASP A 157 -14.45 5.54 -19.65
CA ASP A 157 -14.05 4.39 -18.83
C ASP A 157 -13.66 3.22 -19.76
N LYS A 158 -12.54 2.57 -19.43
CA LYS A 158 -11.99 1.42 -20.20
C LYS A 158 -11.60 1.70 -21.65
N ALA A 159 -11.54 2.96 -22.11
CA ALA A 159 -11.11 3.29 -23.48
C ALA A 159 -9.65 2.89 -23.77
N TYR A 160 -8.86 2.70 -22.72
CA TYR A 160 -7.49 2.20 -22.79
C TYR A 160 -7.13 1.39 -21.54
N ALA A 161 -6.17 0.49 -21.68
CA ALA A 161 -5.69 -0.31 -20.57
C ALA A 161 -4.83 0.55 -19.63
N CYS A 162 -5.17 0.58 -18.35
CA CYS A 162 -4.37 1.12 -17.27
C CYS A 162 -4.70 0.41 -15.95
N ALA A 163 -3.81 0.47 -14.97
CA ALA A 163 -4.07 -0.05 -13.63
C ALA A 163 -4.94 0.94 -12.84
N ILE A 164 -4.59 2.24 -12.92
CA ILE A 164 -5.30 3.32 -12.22
C ILE A 164 -5.65 4.40 -13.24
N ARG A 165 -6.85 4.94 -13.10
CA ARG A 165 -7.32 6.11 -13.83
C ARG A 165 -7.61 7.25 -12.88
N GLN A 166 -6.94 8.39 -13.06
CA GLN A 166 -7.30 9.65 -12.44
C GLN A 166 -8.30 10.35 -13.37
N TYR A 167 -9.55 10.50 -12.93
CA TYR A 167 -10.64 10.95 -13.79
C TYR A 167 -11.20 12.33 -13.46
N SER A 168 -10.74 12.94 -12.37
CA SER A 168 -11.11 14.30 -11.97
C SER A 168 -10.03 14.93 -11.11
N SER A 169 -9.81 16.23 -11.26
CA SER A 169 -9.00 17.08 -10.37
C SER A 169 -9.86 18.07 -9.56
N THR A 170 -11.16 17.90 -9.61
CA THR A 170 -12.15 18.74 -8.90
C THR A 170 -13.09 17.90 -8.04
N GLY A 171 -12.59 16.77 -7.54
CA GLY A 171 -13.34 15.87 -6.68
C GLY A 171 -13.79 16.53 -5.38
N ARG A 172 -14.95 16.10 -4.88
CA ARG A 172 -15.52 16.52 -3.60
C ARG A 172 -15.87 15.27 -2.79
N LEU A 173 -15.24 15.11 -1.64
CA LEU A 173 -15.52 14.02 -0.72
C LEU A 173 -15.92 14.56 0.65
N PRO A 174 -16.85 13.89 1.35
CA PRO A 174 -17.18 14.25 2.73
C PRO A 174 -15.92 14.29 3.61
N GLY A 175 -15.79 15.33 4.42
CA GLY A 175 -14.65 15.53 5.31
C GLY A 175 -13.51 16.39 4.74
N TRP A 176 -13.63 16.87 3.49
CA TRP A 176 -12.70 17.82 2.89
C TRP A 176 -13.41 18.87 2.03
N GLY A 177 -13.12 20.16 2.29
CA GLY A 177 -13.76 21.28 1.60
C GLY A 177 -13.10 21.69 0.28
N GLY A 178 -11.90 21.21 0.00
CA GLY A 178 -11.12 21.53 -1.21
C GLY A 178 -11.32 20.52 -2.34
N ASN A 179 -10.61 20.77 -3.45
CA ASN A 179 -10.53 19.83 -4.58
C ASN A 179 -9.64 18.64 -4.25
N LEU A 180 -9.99 17.49 -4.81
CA LEU A 180 -9.22 16.24 -4.76
C LEU A 180 -9.09 15.64 -6.14
N ASP A 181 -7.98 15.01 -6.41
CA ASP A 181 -7.76 14.20 -7.58
C ASP A 181 -8.36 12.82 -7.34
N LEU A 182 -9.46 12.48 -8.05
CA LEU A 182 -10.18 11.23 -7.86
C LEU A 182 -9.70 10.15 -8.81
N ASN A 183 -9.52 8.96 -8.25
CA ASN A 183 -8.91 7.82 -8.91
C ASN A 183 -9.78 6.57 -8.83
N LYS A 184 -9.73 5.76 -9.89
CA LYS A 184 -10.32 4.44 -9.98
C LYS A 184 -9.23 3.41 -10.28
N PHE A 185 -9.08 2.40 -9.44
CA PHE A 185 -8.22 1.25 -9.69
C PHE A 185 -9.04 0.09 -10.27
N TYR A 186 -8.56 -0.51 -11.36
CA TYR A 186 -9.25 -1.56 -12.10
C TYR A 186 -8.96 -2.96 -11.56
N GLY A 187 -9.12 -3.15 -10.25
CA GLY A 187 -8.87 -4.42 -9.58
C GLY A 187 -9.45 -4.47 -8.17
N THR A 188 -9.13 -5.53 -7.46
CA THR A 188 -9.38 -5.79 -6.05
C THR A 188 -8.16 -5.39 -5.20
N LYS A 189 -8.25 -5.48 -3.86
CA LYS A 189 -7.08 -5.32 -2.97
C LYS A 189 -5.98 -6.34 -3.29
N ASN A 190 -6.35 -7.58 -3.59
CA ASN A 190 -5.39 -8.61 -3.98
C ASN A 190 -4.71 -8.30 -5.31
N ASP A 191 -5.43 -7.71 -6.29
CA ASP A 191 -4.84 -7.27 -7.54
C ASP A 191 -3.87 -6.10 -7.33
N TRP A 192 -4.18 -5.16 -6.42
CA TRP A 192 -3.27 -4.09 -6.03
C TRP A 192 -1.95 -4.68 -5.50
N ASN A 193 -2.02 -5.57 -4.53
CA ASN A 193 -0.85 -6.20 -3.94
C ASN A 193 -0.03 -6.96 -5.00
N ARG A 194 -0.68 -7.75 -5.84
CA ARG A 194 -0.04 -8.52 -6.91
C ARG A 194 0.62 -7.63 -7.96
N ILE A 195 -0.08 -6.58 -8.44
CA ILE A 195 0.40 -5.70 -9.52
C ILE A 195 1.61 -4.89 -9.06
N PHE A 196 1.58 -4.35 -7.85
CA PHE A 196 2.65 -3.50 -7.33
C PHE A 196 3.72 -4.27 -6.54
N GLY A 197 3.62 -5.62 -6.48
CA GLY A 197 4.60 -6.44 -5.77
C GLY A 197 4.63 -6.17 -4.27
N ILE A 198 3.50 -5.77 -3.71
CA ILE A 198 3.34 -5.62 -2.28
C ILE A 198 3.26 -7.04 -1.71
N LYS A 199 4.30 -7.42 -0.99
CA LYS A 199 4.28 -8.67 -0.25
C LYS A 199 3.30 -8.43 0.89
N GLY A 200 2.10 -8.96 0.73
CA GLY A 200 1.04 -8.76 1.69
C GLY A 200 1.54 -9.03 3.09
N GLY A 201 1.88 -7.96 3.81
CA GLY A 201 1.42 -7.91 5.13
C GLY A 201 -0.08 -7.69 4.98
N ASP A 202 -0.86 -8.72 4.84
CA ASP A 202 -2.15 -8.68 5.46
C ASP A 202 -1.81 -8.22 6.87
N ILE A 203 -2.11 -6.96 7.17
CA ILE A 203 -2.28 -6.58 8.57
C ILE A 203 -3.40 -7.52 8.96
N MET A 204 -3.01 -8.61 9.61
CA MET A 204 -3.98 -9.56 10.13
C MET A 204 -4.88 -8.70 10.98
N THR A 205 -6.12 -8.58 10.56
CA THR A 205 -7.12 -7.89 11.36
C THR A 205 -7.22 -8.63 12.68
N ASP A 206 -7.64 -7.97 13.74
CA ASP A 206 -7.92 -8.66 15.02
C ASP A 206 -8.83 -9.88 14.80
N ASP A 207 -9.70 -9.83 13.78
CA ASP A 207 -10.56 -10.94 13.37
C ASP A 207 -9.76 -12.09 12.72
N ASP A 208 -8.76 -11.82 11.90
CA ASP A 208 -7.89 -12.85 11.31
C ASP A 208 -6.99 -13.48 12.37
N ILE A 209 -6.45 -12.67 13.28
CA ILE A 209 -5.67 -13.14 14.43
C ILE A 209 -6.55 -14.04 15.31
N ASN A 210 -7.76 -13.62 15.62
CA ASN A 210 -8.70 -14.40 16.40
C ASN A 210 -9.11 -15.70 15.70
N LYS A 211 -9.35 -15.68 14.38
CA LYS A 211 -9.65 -16.90 13.60
C LYS A 211 -8.49 -17.88 13.59
N ILE A 212 -7.24 -17.41 13.48
CA ILE A 212 -6.06 -18.26 13.56
C ILE A 212 -5.89 -18.81 14.98
N ALA A 213 -6.02 -17.96 15.99
CA ALA A 213 -5.98 -18.39 17.38
C ALA A 213 -7.05 -19.46 17.64
N GLN A 214 -8.30 -19.24 17.18
CA GLN A 214 -9.38 -20.20 17.30
C GLN A 214 -9.08 -21.52 16.58
N ARG A 215 -8.54 -21.48 15.36
CA ARG A 215 -8.12 -22.70 14.64
C ARG A 215 -7.03 -23.46 15.38
N VAL A 216 -6.05 -22.78 15.97
CA VAL A 216 -5.01 -23.41 16.80
C VAL A 216 -5.63 -24.07 18.03
N TRP A 217 -6.57 -23.40 18.71
CA TRP A 217 -7.31 -23.95 19.86
C TRP A 217 -8.15 -25.17 19.48
N ASP A 218 -8.76 -25.16 18.30
CA ASP A 218 -9.62 -26.26 17.81
C ASP A 218 -8.81 -27.40 17.16
N THR A 219 -7.49 -27.20 16.95
CA THR A 219 -6.66 -28.24 16.35
C THR A 219 -6.53 -29.43 17.31
N LEU A 220 -6.84 -30.62 16.81
CA LEU A 220 -6.64 -31.85 17.55
C LEU A 220 -5.14 -32.23 17.56
N ILE A 221 -4.62 -32.44 18.75
CA ILE A 221 -3.27 -33.00 18.98
C ILE A 221 -3.50 -34.37 19.64
N ASP A 222 -3.13 -35.45 18.94
CA ASP A 222 -3.38 -36.83 19.38
C ASP A 222 -4.84 -37.11 19.77
N GLY A 223 -5.79 -36.56 18.97
CA GLY A 223 -7.23 -36.74 19.18
C GLY A 223 -7.86 -35.88 20.27
N VAL A 224 -7.09 -35.00 20.92
CA VAL A 224 -7.60 -34.06 21.95
C VAL A 224 -7.39 -32.63 21.49
N ARG A 225 -8.39 -31.76 21.64
CA ARG A 225 -8.25 -30.35 21.29
C ARG A 225 -7.20 -29.67 22.16
N ALA A 226 -6.46 -28.73 21.58
CA ALA A 226 -5.40 -27.99 22.30
C ALA A 226 -5.94 -27.29 23.56
N GLN A 227 -7.14 -26.72 23.50
CA GLN A 227 -7.81 -26.10 24.63
C GLN A 227 -8.08 -27.09 25.79
N ASP A 228 -8.50 -28.32 25.48
CA ASP A 228 -8.84 -29.32 26.50
C ASP A 228 -7.60 -29.83 27.21
N ARG A 229 -6.45 -29.87 26.51
CA ARG A 229 -5.15 -30.19 27.12
C ARG A 229 -4.65 -29.08 28.07
N LEU A 230 -4.87 -27.83 27.72
CA LEU A 230 -4.42 -26.69 28.52
C LEU A 230 -5.27 -26.51 29.78
N THR A 231 -6.57 -26.80 29.73
CA THR A 231 -7.44 -26.78 30.91
C THR A 231 -7.18 -27.94 31.88
N GLY A 232 -6.58 -29.03 31.43
CA GLY A 232 -6.19 -30.18 32.26
C GLY A 232 -4.83 -30.06 32.98
N ILE A 233 -4.08 -28.98 32.77
CA ILE A 233 -2.78 -28.74 33.37
C ILE A 233 -2.92 -27.72 34.49
N ASP A 234 -3.13 -28.17 35.72
CA ASP A 234 -3.18 -27.34 36.93
C ASP A 234 -1.92 -26.46 37.07
N GLY A 235 -2.14 -25.15 37.20
CA GLY A 235 -1.09 -24.16 37.48
C GLY A 235 -0.21 -23.72 36.29
N ALA A 236 -0.05 -24.54 35.26
CA ALA A 236 0.70 -24.16 34.05
C ALA A 236 -0.17 -23.36 33.05
N ALA A 237 -1.50 -23.50 33.11
CA ALA A 237 -2.44 -22.87 32.21
C ALA A 237 -2.37 -21.33 32.23
N ASN A 238 -2.18 -20.72 33.40
CA ASN A 238 -2.03 -19.27 33.54
C ASN A 238 -0.73 -18.76 32.94
N GLY A 239 0.35 -19.52 33.01
CA GLY A 239 1.64 -19.17 32.41
C GLY A 239 1.58 -19.23 30.87
N VAL A 240 0.91 -20.26 30.34
CA VAL A 240 0.75 -20.42 28.87
C VAL A 240 -0.21 -19.39 28.31
N ASN A 241 -1.31 -19.09 28.98
CA ASN A 241 -2.25 -18.03 28.58
C ASN A 241 -1.58 -16.65 28.62
N ASN A 242 -0.77 -16.34 29.62
CA ASN A 242 -0.01 -15.11 29.69
C ASN A 242 1.03 -15.02 28.56
N ASN A 243 1.74 -16.11 28.27
CA ASN A 243 2.71 -16.15 27.18
C ASN A 243 2.02 -16.06 25.81
N LEU A 244 0.87 -16.67 25.62
CA LEU A 244 0.08 -16.52 24.38
C LEU A 244 -0.43 -15.10 24.23
N GLY A 245 -0.90 -14.45 25.30
CA GLY A 245 -1.28 -13.05 25.32
C GLY A 245 -0.13 -12.12 24.95
N VAL A 246 1.05 -12.34 25.51
CA VAL A 246 2.28 -11.58 25.18
C VAL A 246 2.69 -11.79 23.73
N LEU A 247 2.59 -13.02 23.20
CA LEU A 247 2.91 -13.34 21.81
C LEU A 247 1.92 -12.70 20.85
N LEU A 248 0.61 -12.69 21.17
CA LEU A 248 -0.41 -12.01 20.39
C LEU A 248 -0.23 -10.49 20.41
N ASP A 249 0.13 -9.91 21.57
CA ASP A 249 0.44 -8.49 21.69
C ASP A 249 1.74 -8.10 20.97
N SER A 250 2.73 -8.99 20.95
CA SER A 250 3.96 -8.82 20.17
C SER A 250 3.68 -8.89 18.67
N ALA A 251 2.87 -9.86 18.24
CA ALA A 251 2.44 -9.97 16.83
C ALA A 251 1.59 -8.77 16.37
N ARG A 252 0.88 -8.10 17.28
CA ARG A 252 0.15 -6.87 17.01
C ARG A 252 1.04 -5.62 16.90
N LYS A 253 2.20 -5.63 17.57
CA LYS A 253 3.11 -4.48 17.66
C LYS A 253 4.22 -4.52 16.62
N ASP A 254 4.70 -5.68 16.28
CA ASP A 254 5.72 -5.91 15.26
C ASP A 254 5.09 -6.63 14.08
N ASP A 255 5.22 -6.05 12.88
CA ASP A 255 4.72 -6.57 11.59
C ASP A 255 5.33 -7.94 11.18
N ASN A 256 5.84 -8.72 12.11
CA ASN A 256 6.56 -9.96 11.85
C ASN A 256 5.77 -11.21 12.24
N ILE A 257 4.71 -11.48 11.43
CA ILE A 257 3.87 -12.69 11.54
C ILE A 257 4.69 -13.98 11.55
N ALA A 258 5.84 -14.00 10.84
CA ALA A 258 6.70 -15.17 10.78
C ALA A 258 7.33 -15.49 12.15
N GLU A 259 7.71 -14.50 12.94
CA GLU A 259 8.24 -14.71 14.30
C GLU A 259 7.15 -15.15 15.27
N ALA A 260 5.95 -14.60 15.18
CA ALA A 260 4.83 -15.04 16.01
C ALA A 260 4.43 -16.49 15.71
N LEU A 261 4.36 -16.88 14.43
CA LEU A 261 4.12 -18.27 14.02
C LEU A 261 5.24 -19.22 14.47
N LYS A 262 6.51 -18.79 14.38
CA LYS A 262 7.66 -19.56 14.87
C LYS A 262 7.63 -19.73 16.39
N ALA A 263 7.28 -18.69 17.13
CA ALA A 263 7.12 -18.75 18.59
C ALA A 263 5.97 -19.67 19.00
N MET A 264 4.82 -19.63 18.29
CA MET A 264 3.71 -20.55 18.52
C MET A 264 4.08 -22.00 18.22
N THR A 265 4.83 -22.26 17.13
CA THR A 265 5.32 -23.60 16.79
C THR A 265 6.27 -24.12 17.86
N THR A 266 7.15 -23.27 18.38
CA THR A 266 8.08 -23.62 19.47
C THR A 266 7.32 -23.93 20.76
N LEU A 267 6.28 -23.13 21.09
CA LEU A 267 5.45 -23.35 22.27
C LEU A 267 4.70 -24.71 22.19
N LEU A 268 4.13 -25.02 21.03
CA LEU A 268 3.45 -26.29 20.77
C LEU A 268 4.41 -27.48 20.86
N SER A 269 5.65 -27.34 20.37
CA SER A 269 6.69 -28.37 20.48
C SER A 269 7.08 -28.62 21.92
N LEU A 270 7.26 -27.55 22.72
CA LEU A 270 7.60 -27.67 24.16
C LEU A 270 6.45 -28.30 24.97
N LEU A 271 5.19 -28.03 24.58
CA LEU A 271 4.03 -28.69 25.20
C LEU A 271 3.99 -30.21 24.87
N ALA A 272 4.32 -30.56 23.63
CA ALA A 272 4.40 -31.97 23.21
C ALA A 272 5.53 -32.75 23.89
N GLU A 273 6.68 -32.13 24.19
CA GLU A 273 7.81 -32.77 24.89
C GLU A 273 7.56 -33.01 26.37
N LYS A 274 6.79 -32.16 27.05
CA LYS A 274 6.44 -32.33 28.46
C LYS A 274 5.41 -33.43 28.72
N GLN A 275 4.87 -34.05 27.69
CA GLN A 275 3.89 -35.14 27.79
C GLN A 275 4.47 -36.52 27.50
N LYS A 276 5.76 -36.61 27.23
CA LYS A 276 6.55 -37.88 27.25
C LYS A 276 7.18 -38.13 28.62
#